data_c1349b746991423832900ee5cdce57b8
#
_entry.id   c1349b746991423832900ee5cdce57b8
#
_cell.length_a   1.000
_cell.length_b   1.000
_cell.length_c   1.000
_cell.angle_alpha   90.00
_cell.angle_beta   90.00
_cell.angle_gamma   90.00
#
_symmetry.space_group_name_H-M   'P 1'
#
loop_
_entity.id
_entity.type
_entity.pdbx_description
1 polymer ?
#
loop_
_entity_poly.entity_id
_entity_poly.type
_entity_poly.pdbx_seq_one_letter_code
_entity_poly.pdbx_strand_id
1 'polypeptide(L)'
;MPAFVRLENDRLSLRVSPRGGAVVDGSTRDGRPFLRSFGDGGFDVLRSACFPLVPVGNRVEGNGFELGDGHYRFMPNTAEPYYIHGDGWLADWTVKESSALGVKLAFEQALPEKSPHVYRAVQIITLDGATVRLELKVTNRGRGTMPFGIGFHPYFPRTDGTRLMASAEGWWTERDGLLPGLRTPIPESADFSTLRELPRRRLNNCFEGWSGRARIVWPETRLAADIEADPVFSRYMLYAPEDDRGFFCLGPMSHTPNALAVSGPDALHLLAPGDTLSGAFSITVSDCEEFQ
;
A
#
# COMPACT_ATOMS: atom_id res chain seq x y z
N MET A 1 23.97 -4.93 8.35
CA MET A 1 22.76 -4.94 7.50
C MET A 1 21.59 -5.26 8.40
N PRO A 2 20.42 -4.63 8.25
CA PRO A 2 19.25 -5.08 9.01
C PRO A 2 18.99 -6.56 8.71
N ALA A 3 18.78 -7.36 9.75
CA ALA A 3 18.46 -8.75 9.59
C ALA A 3 17.03 -8.84 9.03
N PHE A 4 16.88 -9.40 7.83
CA PHE A 4 15.55 -9.67 7.25
C PHE A 4 14.94 -10.91 7.92
N VAL A 5 13.66 -10.85 8.21
CA VAL A 5 12.86 -12.02 8.56
C VAL A 5 12.49 -12.73 7.26
N ARG A 6 12.81 -14.02 7.14
CA ARG A 6 12.41 -14.82 5.98
C ARG A 6 11.17 -15.65 6.33
N LEU A 7 10.15 -15.54 5.49
CA LEU A 7 8.97 -16.36 5.51
C LEU A 7 9.03 -17.29 4.30
N GLU A 8 8.73 -18.57 4.50
CA GLU A 8 8.87 -19.57 3.45
C GLU A 8 7.99 -20.79 3.72
N ASN A 9 7.31 -21.27 2.69
CA ASN A 9 6.64 -22.56 2.66
C ASN A 9 7.00 -23.31 1.36
N ASP A 10 6.27 -24.35 1.00
CA ASP A 10 6.48 -25.12 -0.23
C ASP A 10 6.13 -24.40 -1.53
N ARG A 11 5.41 -23.29 -1.46
CA ARG A 11 4.92 -22.51 -2.60
C ARG A 11 5.63 -21.17 -2.76
N LEU A 12 5.82 -20.42 -1.68
CA LEU A 12 6.23 -19.03 -1.67
C LEU A 12 7.42 -18.77 -0.76
N SER A 13 8.18 -17.71 -1.09
CA SER A 13 9.25 -17.17 -0.26
C SER A 13 9.15 -15.64 -0.22
N LEU A 14 9.21 -15.05 0.98
CA LEU A 14 9.25 -13.61 1.20
C LEU A 14 10.41 -13.24 2.12
N ARG A 15 10.94 -12.03 1.93
CA ARG A 15 11.79 -11.36 2.91
C ARG A 15 11.04 -10.16 3.49
N VAL A 16 11.12 -9.97 4.80
CA VAL A 16 10.49 -8.86 5.52
C VAL A 16 11.54 -8.09 6.29
N SER A 17 11.53 -6.77 6.20
CA SER A 17 12.39 -5.87 6.95
C SER A 17 11.60 -5.24 8.10
N PRO A 18 12.10 -5.29 9.35
CA PRO A 18 11.55 -4.47 10.42
C PRO A 18 11.66 -2.98 10.13
N ARG A 19 12.69 -2.55 9.40
CA ARG A 19 12.79 -1.16 8.95
C ARG A 19 11.73 -0.89 7.88
N GLY A 20 10.87 0.07 8.13
CA GLY A 20 9.73 0.41 7.32
C GLY A 20 8.55 -0.57 7.42
N GLY A 21 8.65 -1.65 8.22
CA GLY A 21 7.66 -2.73 8.22
C GLY A 21 7.48 -3.36 6.83
N ALA A 22 8.52 -3.37 6.02
CA ALA A 22 8.42 -3.60 4.59
C ALA A 22 8.57 -5.06 4.19
N VAL A 23 7.75 -5.54 3.26
CA VAL A 23 8.06 -6.72 2.47
C VAL A 23 9.13 -6.31 1.45
N VAL A 24 10.29 -6.93 1.54
CA VAL A 24 11.45 -6.60 0.71
C VAL A 24 11.28 -7.10 -0.71
N ASP A 25 10.85 -8.36 -0.84
CA ASP A 25 10.50 -9.04 -2.09
C ASP A 25 9.63 -10.26 -1.83
N GLY A 26 9.09 -10.84 -2.91
CA GLY A 26 8.29 -12.06 -2.88
C GLY A 26 8.36 -12.83 -4.20
N SER A 27 8.61 -14.14 -4.10
CA SER A 27 8.68 -15.05 -5.25
C SER A 27 8.05 -16.40 -4.95
N THR A 28 7.70 -17.11 -6.00
CA THR A 28 7.41 -18.55 -5.92
C THR A 28 8.68 -19.32 -5.55
N ARG A 29 8.53 -20.59 -5.15
CA ARG A 29 9.69 -21.44 -4.75
C ARG A 29 10.64 -21.75 -5.92
N ASP A 30 10.16 -21.70 -7.15
CA ASP A 30 10.98 -21.82 -8.36
C ASP A 30 11.61 -20.49 -8.81
N GLY A 31 11.45 -19.42 -8.02
CA GLY A 31 12.16 -18.14 -8.19
C GLY A 31 11.44 -17.12 -9.07
N ARG A 32 10.23 -17.37 -9.56
CA ARG A 32 9.45 -16.39 -10.34
C ARG A 32 8.92 -15.28 -9.41
N PRO A 33 9.24 -14.01 -9.63
CA PRO A 33 8.76 -12.93 -8.77
C PRO A 33 7.27 -12.64 -9.02
N PHE A 34 6.47 -12.54 -7.95
CA PHE A 34 5.11 -12.02 -7.97
C PHE A 34 5.00 -10.65 -7.27
N LEU A 35 6.02 -10.26 -6.53
CA LEU A 35 6.26 -8.91 -6.06
C LEU A 35 7.58 -8.38 -6.64
N ARG A 36 7.74 -7.05 -6.70
CA ARG A 36 8.97 -6.44 -7.22
C ARG A 36 10.20 -7.01 -6.52
N SER A 37 11.20 -7.40 -7.30
CA SER A 37 12.48 -7.84 -6.77
C SER A 37 13.28 -6.68 -6.21
N PHE A 38 13.87 -6.86 -5.03
CA PHE A 38 14.66 -5.82 -4.37
C PHE A 38 16.00 -5.54 -5.08
N GLY A 39 16.59 -6.57 -5.67
CA GLY A 39 17.92 -6.51 -6.28
C GLY A 39 19.06 -6.45 -5.25
N ASP A 40 20.25 -6.10 -5.74
CA ASP A 40 21.45 -5.96 -4.92
C ASP A 40 21.59 -4.55 -4.33
N GLY A 41 22.26 -4.45 -3.17
CA GLY A 41 22.58 -3.19 -2.53
C GLY A 41 22.06 -3.06 -1.09
N GLY A 42 22.25 -1.87 -0.50
CA GLY A 42 21.75 -1.55 0.85
C GLY A 42 20.21 -1.44 0.88
N PHE A 43 19.61 -1.72 2.03
CA PHE A 43 18.16 -1.62 2.18
C PHE A 43 17.68 -0.17 2.02
N ASP A 44 16.74 0.01 1.11
CA ASP A 44 15.98 1.23 0.87
C ASP A 44 14.51 0.83 0.79
N VAL A 45 13.66 1.45 1.61
CA VAL A 45 12.22 1.16 1.67
C VAL A 45 11.52 1.45 0.34
N LEU A 46 11.95 2.46 -0.41
CA LEU A 46 11.39 2.79 -1.72
C LEU A 46 11.71 1.74 -2.80
N ARG A 47 12.73 0.91 -2.57
CA ARG A 47 13.07 -0.23 -3.43
C ARG A 47 12.39 -1.52 -2.98
N SER A 48 11.78 -1.56 -1.79
CA SER A 48 11.06 -2.73 -1.28
C SER A 48 9.80 -3.02 -2.11
N ALA A 49 9.26 -4.20 -1.92
CA ALA A 49 8.10 -4.68 -2.68
C ALA A 49 6.76 -4.24 -2.09
N CYS A 50 6.70 -3.93 -0.79
CA CYS A 50 5.49 -3.40 -0.16
C CYS A 50 5.82 -2.77 1.17
N PHE A 51 5.17 -1.66 1.52
CA PHE A 51 5.24 -1.07 2.85
C PHE A 51 3.87 -0.57 3.31
N PRO A 52 3.64 -0.49 4.63
CA PRO A 52 2.38 -0.01 5.19
C PRO A 52 2.25 1.51 5.07
N LEU A 53 1.03 1.98 4.85
CA LEU A 53 0.65 3.39 4.87
C LEU A 53 -0.15 3.65 6.14
N VAL A 54 0.44 4.35 7.11
CA VAL A 54 -0.16 4.67 8.42
C VAL A 54 0.54 5.86 9.07
N PRO A 55 -0.16 6.84 9.68
CA PRO A 55 -1.59 6.91 9.99
C PRO A 55 -2.44 7.47 8.85
N VAL A 56 -1.85 7.85 7.73
CA VAL A 56 -2.50 8.30 6.49
C VAL A 56 -1.69 7.81 5.29
N GLY A 57 -2.34 7.59 4.17
CA GLY A 57 -1.66 7.26 2.91
C GLY A 57 -1.59 8.47 1.98
N ASN A 58 -0.65 8.44 1.02
CA ASN A 58 -0.41 9.50 0.06
C ASN A 58 -0.03 10.84 0.70
N ARG A 59 -0.12 11.96 -0.03
CA ARG A 59 0.31 13.31 0.38
C ARG A 59 -0.75 14.02 1.20
N VAL A 60 -0.31 14.91 2.09
CA VAL A 60 -1.15 15.84 2.84
C VAL A 60 -0.81 17.27 2.37
N GLU A 61 -1.65 17.84 1.52
CA GLU A 61 -1.50 19.21 1.03
C GLU A 61 -1.61 20.22 2.19
N GLY A 62 -0.77 21.25 2.16
CA GLY A 62 -0.70 22.23 3.24
C GLY A 62 -0.09 21.71 4.53
N ASN A 63 0.27 20.41 4.60
CA ASN A 63 0.84 19.80 5.79
C ASN A 63 0.04 20.06 7.06
N GLY A 64 -1.29 19.97 6.98
CA GLY A 64 -2.14 20.20 8.13
C GLY A 64 -3.62 19.96 7.87
N PHE A 65 -4.40 19.99 8.94
CA PHE A 65 -5.86 19.92 8.91
C PHE A 65 -6.44 20.56 10.17
N GLU A 66 -7.73 20.86 10.12
CA GLU A 66 -8.52 21.34 11.24
C GLU A 66 -9.47 20.25 11.68
N LEU A 67 -9.66 20.11 13.01
CA LEU A 67 -10.64 19.21 13.59
C LEU A 67 -11.21 19.85 14.86
N GLY A 68 -12.49 20.19 14.87
CA GLY A 68 -13.10 21.04 15.90
C GLY A 68 -12.37 22.39 15.97
N ASP A 69 -11.97 22.82 17.15
CA ASP A 69 -11.21 24.07 17.35
C ASP A 69 -9.67 23.85 17.25
N GLY A 70 -9.24 22.64 16.91
CA GLY A 70 -7.81 22.26 16.85
C GLY A 70 -7.20 22.41 15.48
N HIS A 71 -5.97 22.98 15.42
CA HIS A 71 -5.12 23.01 14.24
C HIS A 71 -4.01 21.97 14.39
N TYR A 72 -3.95 21.02 13.49
CA TYR A 72 -3.00 19.93 13.50
C TYR A 72 -2.02 20.05 12.34
N ARG A 73 -0.72 19.93 12.61
CA ARG A 73 0.32 20.13 11.62
C ARG A 73 1.15 18.86 11.44
N PHE A 74 1.49 18.62 10.19
CA PHE A 74 2.52 17.66 9.78
C PHE A 74 3.79 18.41 9.38
N MET A 75 4.92 17.73 9.48
CA MET A 75 6.16 18.19 8.87
C MET A 75 6.51 17.25 7.70
N PRO A 76 7.01 17.78 6.57
CA PRO A 76 7.50 16.93 5.50
C PRO A 76 8.43 15.84 6.04
N ASN A 77 8.18 14.60 5.66
CA ASN A 77 8.95 13.45 6.15
C ASN A 77 9.96 12.92 5.13
N THR A 78 10.00 13.53 3.94
CA THR A 78 10.97 13.28 2.86
C THR A 78 11.48 14.61 2.31
N ALA A 79 12.21 14.58 1.18
CA ALA A 79 12.59 15.78 0.43
C ALA A 79 11.42 16.44 -0.33
N GLU A 80 10.26 15.79 -0.40
CA GLU A 80 9.04 16.38 -0.97
C GLU A 80 8.47 17.48 -0.04
N PRO A 81 7.73 18.48 -0.60
CA PRO A 81 7.16 19.56 0.20
C PRO A 81 6.01 19.11 1.12
N TYR A 82 5.49 17.90 0.91
CA TYR A 82 4.36 17.36 1.65
C TYR A 82 4.78 16.24 2.59
N TYR A 83 4.06 16.09 3.71
CA TYR A 83 4.06 14.86 4.47
C TYR A 83 3.41 13.76 3.63
N ILE A 84 4.06 12.60 3.53
CA ILE A 84 3.66 11.53 2.62
C ILE A 84 3.69 10.16 3.30
N HIS A 85 2.65 9.35 3.04
CA HIS A 85 2.54 7.93 3.42
C HIS A 85 2.56 7.61 4.92
N GLY A 86 2.49 8.64 5.77
CA GLY A 86 2.54 8.44 7.22
C GLY A 86 3.96 8.24 7.76
N ASP A 87 4.04 7.81 9.01
CA ASP A 87 5.31 7.58 9.70
C ASP A 87 5.80 6.14 9.54
N GLY A 88 4.86 5.19 9.39
CA GLY A 88 5.12 3.76 9.50
C GLY A 88 6.15 3.22 8.51
N TRP A 89 6.15 3.71 7.28
CA TRP A 89 7.08 3.25 6.24
C TRP A 89 8.53 3.70 6.43
N LEU A 90 8.77 4.72 7.25
CA LEU A 90 10.11 5.22 7.61
C LEU A 90 10.58 4.76 8.99
N ALA A 91 9.69 4.13 9.75
CA ALA A 91 9.95 3.74 11.13
C ALA A 91 10.68 2.40 11.24
N ASP A 92 11.32 2.19 12.38
CA ASP A 92 11.83 0.89 12.79
C ASP A 92 10.75 0.15 13.60
N TRP A 93 10.25 -0.95 13.06
CA TRP A 93 9.26 -1.81 13.69
C TRP A 93 9.94 -2.88 14.54
N THR A 94 9.33 -3.21 15.66
CA THR A 94 9.79 -4.30 16.52
C THR A 94 9.14 -5.61 16.08
N VAL A 95 9.95 -6.65 15.85
CA VAL A 95 9.45 -8.01 15.66
C VAL A 95 8.91 -8.53 16.99
N LYS A 96 7.64 -8.84 17.08
CA LYS A 96 6.98 -9.39 18.28
C LYS A 96 6.92 -10.91 18.24
N GLU A 97 6.64 -11.47 17.08
CA GLU A 97 6.53 -12.89 16.82
C GLU A 97 7.05 -13.17 15.42
N SER A 98 7.71 -14.30 15.22
CA SER A 98 8.12 -14.78 13.90
C SER A 98 8.19 -16.29 13.84
N SER A 99 7.84 -16.83 12.67
CA SER A 99 7.96 -18.23 12.30
C SER A 99 8.31 -18.34 10.82
N ALA A 100 8.43 -19.54 10.28
CA ALA A 100 8.58 -19.73 8.84
C ALA A 100 7.36 -19.25 8.05
N LEU A 101 6.16 -19.22 8.65
CA LEU A 101 4.91 -18.90 7.97
C LEU A 101 4.33 -17.52 8.32
N GLY A 102 4.97 -16.79 9.22
CA GLY A 102 4.42 -15.50 9.58
C GLY A 102 5.32 -14.65 10.48
N VAL A 103 5.09 -13.35 10.42
CA VAL A 103 5.74 -12.36 11.27
C VAL A 103 4.72 -11.34 11.75
N LYS A 104 4.86 -10.93 13.01
CA LYS A 104 4.10 -9.84 13.61
C LYS A 104 5.06 -8.73 14.02
N LEU A 105 4.83 -7.57 13.45
CA LEU A 105 5.59 -6.35 13.67
C LEU A 105 4.73 -5.34 14.45
N ALA A 106 5.35 -4.55 15.31
CA ALA A 106 4.69 -3.45 16.00
C ALA A 106 5.54 -2.18 15.97
N PHE A 107 4.88 -1.06 15.81
CA PHE A 107 5.44 0.28 15.85
C PHE A 107 4.59 1.17 16.76
N GLU A 108 5.25 2.03 17.55
CA GLU A 108 4.57 3.02 18.41
C GLU A 108 5.11 4.42 18.10
N GLN A 109 4.23 5.29 17.67
CA GLN A 109 4.46 6.72 17.57
C GLN A 109 4.01 7.37 18.88
N ALA A 110 4.93 7.48 19.84
CA ALA A 110 4.62 8.00 21.18
C ALA A 110 4.78 9.54 21.26
N LEU A 111 5.64 10.12 20.43
CA LEU A 111 5.92 11.56 20.40
C LEU A 111 5.57 12.11 19.01
N PRO A 112 4.74 13.15 18.92
CA PRO A 112 4.37 13.76 17.64
C PRO A 112 5.49 14.66 17.13
N GLU A 113 6.49 14.07 16.44
CA GLU A 113 7.58 14.81 15.83
C GLU A 113 7.22 15.39 14.47
N LYS A 114 6.81 14.52 13.54
CA LYS A 114 6.45 14.90 12.16
C LYS A 114 4.97 14.81 11.86
N SER A 115 4.22 14.11 12.69
CA SER A 115 2.78 13.89 12.58
C SER A 115 2.13 14.19 13.94
N PRO A 116 0.93 14.79 13.98
CA PRO A 116 0.22 15.06 15.23
C PRO A 116 -0.37 13.81 15.87
N HIS A 117 -0.22 12.64 15.25
CA HIS A 117 -0.82 11.40 15.70
C HIS A 117 0.04 10.71 16.75
N VAL A 118 -0.59 10.26 17.84
CA VAL A 118 -0.01 9.35 18.83
C VAL A 118 -0.75 8.01 18.70
N TYR A 119 -0.05 6.96 18.28
CA TYR A 119 -0.70 5.71 17.93
C TYR A 119 0.23 4.51 18.05
N ARG A 120 -0.39 3.33 18.07
CA ARG A 120 0.28 2.05 17.89
C ARG A 120 -0.19 1.43 16.59
N ALA A 121 0.74 0.96 15.79
CA ALA A 121 0.46 0.14 14.62
C ALA A 121 0.96 -1.29 14.82
N VAL A 122 0.22 -2.26 14.31
CA VAL A 122 0.59 -3.68 14.27
C VAL A 122 0.38 -4.17 12.86
N GLN A 123 1.40 -4.81 12.31
CA GLN A 123 1.32 -5.48 11.01
C GLN A 123 1.55 -6.98 11.18
N ILE A 124 0.71 -7.78 10.54
CA ILE A 124 0.82 -9.23 10.54
C ILE A 124 0.94 -9.67 9.07
N ILE A 125 1.99 -10.41 8.75
CA ILE A 125 2.22 -10.97 7.42
C ILE A 125 2.28 -12.47 7.57
N THR A 126 1.45 -13.19 6.81
CA THR A 126 1.36 -14.65 6.87
C THR A 126 1.38 -15.29 5.49
N LEU A 127 1.90 -16.52 5.42
CA LEU A 127 1.85 -17.41 4.28
C LEU A 127 0.88 -18.57 4.58
N ASP A 128 -0.05 -18.81 3.66
CA ASP A 128 -0.93 -19.97 3.67
C ASP A 128 -1.03 -20.54 2.25
N GLY A 129 -0.41 -21.69 2.02
CA GLY A 129 -0.27 -22.27 0.68
C GLY A 129 0.33 -21.27 -0.31
N ALA A 130 -0.41 -20.93 -1.36
CA ALA A 130 0.00 -19.97 -2.38
C ALA A 130 -0.46 -18.52 -2.08
N THR A 131 -0.91 -18.25 -0.86
CA THR A 131 -1.46 -16.94 -0.46
C THR A 131 -0.54 -16.23 0.52
N VAL A 132 -0.26 -14.97 0.25
CA VAL A 132 0.31 -14.00 1.20
C VAL A 132 -0.81 -13.13 1.72
N ARG A 133 -0.97 -13.02 3.04
CA ARG A 133 -1.92 -12.08 3.67
C ARG A 133 -1.15 -11.04 4.47
N LEU A 134 -1.47 -9.77 4.24
CA LEU A 134 -0.95 -8.62 4.97
C LEU A 134 -2.11 -7.95 5.71
N GLU A 135 -2.01 -7.83 7.03
CA GLU A 135 -2.99 -7.16 7.88
C GLU A 135 -2.32 -5.99 8.60
N LEU A 136 -2.98 -4.85 8.61
CA LEU A 136 -2.54 -3.64 9.31
C LEU A 136 -3.62 -3.18 10.29
N LYS A 137 -3.20 -2.91 11.53
CA LYS A 137 -4.04 -2.34 12.60
C LYS A 137 -3.40 -1.07 13.10
N VAL A 138 -4.20 -0.03 13.28
CA VAL A 138 -3.78 1.20 13.95
C VAL A 138 -4.72 1.50 15.10
N THR A 139 -4.17 1.75 16.29
CA THR A 139 -4.93 2.12 17.50
C THR A 139 -4.55 3.53 17.92
N ASN A 140 -5.53 4.41 18.06
CA ASN A 140 -5.29 5.75 18.59
C ASN A 140 -4.86 5.66 20.07
N ARG A 141 -3.67 6.16 20.38
CA ARG A 141 -3.10 6.23 21.72
C ARG A 141 -3.01 7.66 22.25
N GLY A 142 -3.48 8.61 21.45
CA GLY A 142 -3.61 10.02 21.82
C GLY A 142 -4.72 10.26 22.84
N ARG A 143 -4.88 11.52 23.23
CA ARG A 143 -5.88 11.95 24.24
C ARG A 143 -7.21 12.37 23.62
N GLY A 144 -7.26 12.63 22.33
CA GLY A 144 -8.43 13.09 21.60
C GLY A 144 -8.73 12.21 20.39
N THR A 145 -9.94 12.38 19.84
CA THR A 145 -10.33 11.78 18.56
C THR A 145 -9.48 12.36 17.43
N MET A 146 -8.97 11.48 16.55
CA MET A 146 -8.12 11.87 15.43
C MET A 146 -8.52 11.11 14.17
N PRO A 147 -8.33 11.70 12.95
CA PRO A 147 -8.60 11.04 11.69
C PRO A 147 -7.46 10.09 11.32
N PHE A 148 -7.78 8.83 11.06
CA PHE A 148 -6.84 7.80 10.64
C PHE A 148 -7.24 7.21 9.30
N GLY A 149 -6.23 6.89 8.49
CA GLY A 149 -6.36 6.09 7.29
C GLY A 149 -5.24 5.06 7.22
N ILE A 150 -5.53 3.93 6.59
CA ILE A 150 -4.57 2.86 6.38
C ILE A 150 -4.52 2.46 4.93
N GLY A 151 -3.41 1.84 4.54
CA GLY A 151 -3.22 1.28 3.21
C GLY A 151 -1.92 0.50 3.11
N PHE A 152 -1.66 0.01 1.92
CA PHE A 152 -0.42 -0.65 1.57
C PHE A 152 0.09 -0.14 0.24
N HIS A 153 1.39 -0.20 0.04
CA HIS A 153 2.05 0.23 -1.19
C HIS A 153 2.78 -0.94 -1.87
N PRO A 154 2.03 -1.96 -2.36
CA PRO A 154 2.64 -3.08 -3.05
C PRO A 154 3.11 -2.68 -4.45
N TYR A 155 4.30 -3.13 -4.81
CA TYR A 155 4.88 -3.03 -6.14
C TYR A 155 4.94 -4.42 -6.77
N PHE A 156 4.37 -4.52 -7.95
CA PHE A 156 4.32 -5.73 -8.75
C PHE A 156 5.29 -5.64 -9.92
N PRO A 157 5.88 -6.77 -10.38
CA PRO A 157 6.63 -6.80 -11.62
C PRO A 157 5.77 -6.32 -12.78
N ARG A 158 6.40 -5.62 -13.73
CA ARG A 158 5.76 -5.23 -14.98
C ARG A 158 6.60 -5.72 -16.16
N THR A 159 5.99 -6.53 -17.00
CA THR A 159 6.50 -7.01 -18.27
C THR A 159 5.67 -6.39 -19.41
N ASP A 160 6.07 -6.56 -20.65
CA ASP A 160 5.33 -5.99 -21.79
C ASP A 160 3.90 -6.58 -21.91
N GLY A 161 3.74 -7.87 -21.56
CA GLY A 161 2.44 -8.56 -21.58
C GLY A 161 1.65 -8.48 -20.27
N THR A 162 2.13 -7.75 -19.26
CA THR A 162 1.40 -7.62 -17.96
C THR A 162 0.00 -7.09 -18.18
N ARG A 163 -0.99 -7.83 -17.68
CA ARG A 163 -2.42 -7.45 -17.72
C ARG A 163 -2.98 -7.29 -16.32
N LEU A 164 -3.88 -6.33 -16.19
CA LEU A 164 -4.58 -5.99 -14.94
C LEU A 164 -6.09 -6.02 -15.17
N MET A 165 -6.82 -6.56 -14.19
CA MET A 165 -8.24 -6.37 -13.98
C MET A 165 -8.44 -5.85 -12.55
N ALA A 166 -9.12 -4.70 -12.40
CA ALA A 166 -9.43 -4.06 -11.11
C ALA A 166 -10.59 -3.09 -11.34
N SER A 167 -11.82 -3.58 -11.17
CA SER A 167 -13.02 -2.77 -11.43
C SER A 167 -13.24 -1.71 -10.37
N ALA A 168 -13.58 -0.49 -10.79
CA ALA A 168 -13.89 0.64 -9.93
C ALA A 168 -15.01 1.48 -10.55
N GLU A 169 -15.60 2.41 -9.79
CA GLU A 169 -16.72 3.25 -10.22
C GLU A 169 -16.31 4.63 -10.73
N GLY A 170 -15.14 5.09 -10.32
CA GLY A 170 -14.62 6.39 -10.71
C GLY A 170 -13.14 6.53 -10.43
N TRP A 171 -12.56 7.61 -10.91
CA TRP A 171 -11.17 7.90 -10.65
C TRP A 171 -10.94 9.38 -10.36
N TRP A 172 -9.80 9.67 -9.75
CA TRP A 172 -9.34 11.01 -9.51
C TRP A 172 -8.24 11.37 -10.51
N THR A 173 -8.41 12.49 -11.22
CA THR A 173 -7.34 13.02 -12.09
C THR A 173 -6.15 13.46 -11.23
N GLU A 174 -4.98 13.58 -11.84
CA GLU A 174 -3.81 14.18 -11.18
C GLU A 174 -3.73 15.67 -11.52
N ARG A 175 -3.30 16.48 -10.56
CA ARG A 175 -2.91 17.88 -10.72
C ARG A 175 -1.49 18.13 -10.23
N ASP A 176 -1.00 19.36 -10.35
CA ASP A 176 0.34 19.76 -9.96
C ASP A 176 0.67 19.31 -8.52
N GLY A 177 1.93 18.92 -8.30
CA GLY A 177 2.39 18.40 -7.01
C GLY A 177 2.02 16.93 -6.76
N LEU A 178 1.60 16.18 -7.79
CA LEU A 178 1.15 14.78 -7.69
C LEU A 178 -0.05 14.61 -6.75
N LEU A 179 -0.89 15.64 -6.69
CA LEU A 179 -2.08 15.68 -5.86
C LEU A 179 -3.32 15.23 -6.66
N PRO A 180 -4.39 14.74 -6.00
CA PRO A 180 -5.63 14.44 -6.68
C PRO A 180 -6.28 15.72 -7.19
N GLY A 181 -6.80 15.67 -8.42
CA GLY A 181 -7.57 16.74 -9.04
C GLY A 181 -9.08 16.53 -8.85
N LEU A 182 -9.79 16.34 -9.96
CA LEU A 182 -11.24 16.14 -9.96
C LEU A 182 -11.58 14.65 -9.97
N ARG A 183 -12.65 14.27 -9.28
CA ARG A 183 -13.29 12.97 -9.46
C ARG A 183 -14.08 13.00 -10.76
N THR A 184 -13.80 12.05 -11.65
CA THR A 184 -14.47 11.93 -12.96
C THR A 184 -14.81 10.46 -13.25
N PRO A 185 -15.63 10.18 -14.27
CA PRO A 185 -15.73 8.85 -14.83
C PRO A 185 -14.35 8.33 -15.27
N ILE A 186 -14.15 7.02 -15.18
CA ILE A 186 -12.91 6.38 -15.62
C ILE A 186 -12.83 6.49 -17.15
N PRO A 187 -11.76 7.05 -17.72
CA PRO A 187 -11.60 7.08 -19.17
C PRO A 187 -11.34 5.67 -19.71
N GLU A 188 -11.80 5.38 -20.92
CA GLU A 188 -11.66 4.07 -21.56
C GLU A 188 -10.21 3.54 -21.53
N SER A 189 -9.23 4.42 -21.69
CA SER A 189 -7.80 4.07 -21.66
C SER A 189 -7.26 3.68 -20.27
N ALA A 190 -8.05 3.83 -19.20
CA ALA A 190 -7.72 3.43 -17.83
C ALA A 190 -8.85 2.59 -17.19
N ASP A 191 -9.78 2.09 -17.98
CA ASP A 191 -10.83 1.18 -17.50
C ASP A 191 -10.28 -0.25 -17.41
N PHE A 192 -10.06 -0.71 -16.18
CA PHE A 192 -9.60 -2.06 -15.84
C PHE A 192 -10.75 -2.96 -15.37
N SER A 193 -11.99 -2.69 -15.78
CA SER A 193 -13.15 -3.57 -15.48
C SER A 193 -13.01 -4.96 -16.10
N THR A 194 -12.20 -5.08 -17.15
CA THR A 194 -11.80 -6.34 -17.80
C THR A 194 -10.28 -6.47 -17.82
N LEU A 195 -9.78 -7.69 -18.02
CA LEU A 195 -8.34 -7.96 -18.07
C LEU A 195 -7.72 -7.31 -19.32
N ARG A 196 -6.81 -6.34 -19.12
CA ARG A 196 -6.15 -5.60 -20.19
C ARG A 196 -4.74 -5.17 -19.84
N GLU A 197 -3.93 -4.87 -20.83
CA GLU A 197 -2.57 -4.40 -20.66
C GLU A 197 -2.52 -3.03 -19.96
N LEU A 198 -1.48 -2.83 -19.15
CA LEU A 198 -1.18 -1.52 -18.58
C LEU A 198 -0.75 -0.56 -19.70
N PRO A 199 -1.28 0.68 -19.73
CA PRO A 199 -0.93 1.64 -20.77
C PRO A 199 0.55 2.02 -20.68
N ARG A 200 1.14 2.34 -21.83
CA ARG A 200 2.55 2.75 -21.90
C ARG A 200 2.81 4.11 -21.26
N ARG A 201 1.79 4.97 -21.20
CA ARG A 201 1.87 6.27 -20.52
C ARG A 201 1.93 6.10 -19.01
N ARG A 202 2.46 7.13 -18.34
CA ARG A 202 2.42 7.20 -16.88
C ARG A 202 0.98 7.19 -16.36
N LEU A 203 0.76 6.44 -15.27
CA LEU A 203 -0.42 6.50 -14.42
C LEU A 203 -0.02 6.84 -12.99
N ASN A 204 -0.78 7.68 -12.33
CA ASN A 204 -0.67 7.97 -10.89
C ASN A 204 -2.03 8.45 -10.38
N ASN A 205 -2.99 7.55 -10.37
CA ASN A 205 -4.39 7.90 -10.14
C ASN A 205 -5.00 7.04 -9.03
N CYS A 206 -5.89 7.65 -8.25
CA CYS A 206 -6.75 6.95 -7.32
C CYS A 206 -8.02 6.49 -8.04
N PHE A 207 -8.36 5.23 -7.86
CA PHE A 207 -9.60 4.61 -8.31
C PHE A 207 -10.51 4.41 -7.09
N GLU A 208 -11.76 4.83 -7.20
CA GLU A 208 -12.75 4.85 -6.14
C GLU A 208 -13.92 3.90 -6.44
N GLY A 209 -14.56 3.37 -5.39
CA GLY A 209 -15.59 2.36 -5.55
C GLY A 209 -15.02 1.00 -5.97
N TRP A 210 -13.81 0.70 -5.53
CA TRP A 210 -13.17 -0.59 -5.79
C TRP A 210 -13.85 -1.70 -4.98
N SER A 211 -14.12 -2.81 -5.64
CA SER A 211 -14.75 -4.00 -5.01
C SER A 211 -13.83 -4.77 -4.05
N GLY A 212 -12.58 -4.35 -3.90
CA GLY A 212 -11.56 -5.09 -3.15
C GLY A 212 -10.93 -6.25 -3.95
N ARG A 213 -11.26 -6.41 -5.24
CA ARG A 213 -10.74 -7.50 -6.05
C ARG A 213 -9.96 -6.99 -7.25
N ALA A 214 -8.81 -7.64 -7.51
CA ALA A 214 -8.02 -7.42 -8.70
C ALA A 214 -7.36 -8.73 -9.15
N ARG A 215 -7.03 -8.82 -10.44
CA ARG A 215 -6.25 -9.90 -11.01
C ARG A 215 -5.12 -9.31 -11.84
N ILE A 216 -3.92 -9.82 -11.62
CA ILE A 216 -2.72 -9.50 -12.40
C ILE A 216 -2.29 -10.77 -13.12
N VAL A 217 -1.91 -10.64 -14.39
CA VAL A 217 -1.42 -11.77 -15.18
C VAL A 217 -0.11 -11.38 -15.84
N TRP A 218 0.88 -12.26 -15.72
CA TRP A 218 2.20 -12.15 -16.34
C TRP A 218 2.42 -13.33 -17.31
N PRO A 219 2.10 -13.18 -18.61
CA PRO A 219 2.22 -14.26 -19.58
C PRO A 219 3.65 -14.82 -19.70
N GLU A 220 4.65 -13.93 -19.65
CA GLU A 220 6.06 -14.30 -19.82
C GLU A 220 6.58 -15.21 -18.71
N THR A 221 6.07 -15.05 -17.50
CA THR A 221 6.42 -15.90 -16.36
C THR A 221 5.40 -16.97 -16.07
N ARG A 222 4.30 -17.01 -16.83
CA ARG A 222 3.15 -17.92 -16.62
C ARG A 222 2.61 -17.86 -15.20
N LEU A 223 2.54 -16.64 -14.63
CA LEU A 223 1.96 -16.40 -13.31
C LEU A 223 0.72 -15.54 -13.40
N ALA A 224 -0.18 -15.75 -12.47
CA ALA A 224 -1.25 -14.83 -12.13
C ALA A 224 -1.27 -14.59 -10.62
N ALA A 225 -1.77 -13.41 -10.22
CA ALA A 225 -2.05 -13.08 -8.83
C ALA A 225 -3.47 -12.55 -8.71
N ASP A 226 -4.26 -13.19 -7.86
CA ASP A 226 -5.57 -12.71 -7.43
C ASP A 226 -5.41 -11.95 -6.13
N ILE A 227 -5.93 -10.73 -6.10
CA ILE A 227 -5.88 -9.82 -4.96
C ILE A 227 -7.28 -9.73 -4.38
N GLU A 228 -7.39 -9.91 -3.07
CA GLU A 228 -8.61 -9.66 -2.30
C GLU A 228 -8.27 -8.76 -1.12
N ALA A 229 -9.08 -7.72 -0.91
CA ALA A 229 -8.92 -6.74 0.15
C ALA A 229 -10.20 -6.59 0.97
N ASP A 230 -10.05 -6.35 2.27
CA ASP A 230 -11.18 -6.09 3.16
C ASP A 230 -11.96 -4.84 2.70
N PRO A 231 -13.26 -4.73 2.98
CA PRO A 231 -14.11 -3.62 2.53
C PRO A 231 -13.67 -2.22 2.99
N VAL A 232 -12.84 -2.12 4.02
CA VAL A 232 -12.23 -0.85 4.44
C VAL A 232 -11.37 -0.24 3.33
N PHE A 233 -10.80 -1.06 2.46
CA PHE A 233 -10.05 -0.64 1.28
C PHE A 233 -10.97 -0.49 0.08
N SER A 234 -11.77 0.57 0.05
CA SER A 234 -12.70 0.87 -1.02
C SER A 234 -12.08 1.63 -2.20
N ARG A 235 -10.76 1.82 -2.16
CA ARG A 235 -9.97 2.54 -3.17
C ARG A 235 -8.65 1.84 -3.42
N TYR A 236 -8.10 2.06 -4.62
CA TYR A 236 -6.69 1.74 -4.88
C TYR A 236 -5.99 2.87 -5.61
N MET A 237 -4.71 3.03 -5.32
CA MET A 237 -3.80 3.83 -6.15
C MET A 237 -3.18 2.94 -7.21
N LEU A 238 -3.27 3.37 -8.47
CA LEU A 238 -2.53 2.77 -9.56
C LEU A 238 -1.40 3.72 -9.96
N TYR A 239 -0.16 3.30 -9.70
CA TYR A 239 1.02 4.00 -10.14
C TYR A 239 1.82 3.12 -11.10
N ALA A 240 2.03 3.60 -12.31
CA ALA A 240 2.85 2.97 -13.33
C ALA A 240 3.73 4.06 -13.95
N PRO A 241 5.06 4.07 -13.68
CA PRO A 241 5.95 5.06 -14.25
C PRO A 241 6.11 4.85 -15.77
N GLU A 242 6.42 5.92 -16.48
CA GLU A 242 6.71 5.87 -17.91
C GLU A 242 8.14 5.41 -18.17
N ASP A 243 9.09 5.92 -17.37
CA ASP A 243 10.52 5.72 -17.57
C ASP A 243 11.02 4.37 -17.08
N ASP A 244 10.50 3.86 -15.94
CA ASP A 244 10.81 2.54 -15.39
C ASP A 244 9.62 1.61 -15.55
N ARG A 245 9.64 0.78 -16.57
CA ARG A 245 8.59 -0.17 -16.86
C ARG A 245 8.75 -1.52 -16.15
N GLY A 246 9.73 -1.66 -15.29
CA GLY A 246 9.98 -2.90 -14.55
C GLY A 246 8.97 -3.18 -13.44
N PHE A 247 8.14 -2.19 -13.07
CA PHE A 247 7.16 -2.35 -12.02
C PHE A 247 5.91 -1.45 -12.19
N PHE A 248 4.88 -1.75 -11.42
CA PHE A 248 3.74 -0.88 -11.14
C PHE A 248 3.28 -1.10 -9.70
N CYS A 249 2.48 -0.17 -9.16
CA CYS A 249 1.86 -0.29 -7.85
C CYS A 249 0.33 -0.34 -8.00
N LEU A 250 -0.31 -1.27 -7.31
CA LEU A 250 -1.76 -1.29 -7.08
C LEU A 250 -1.97 -1.28 -5.57
N GLY A 251 -2.07 -0.09 -4.98
CA GLY A 251 -2.06 0.13 -3.53
C GLY A 251 -3.46 0.27 -2.94
N PRO A 252 -3.96 -0.73 -2.19
CA PRO A 252 -5.24 -0.61 -1.47
C PRO A 252 -5.17 0.49 -0.42
N MET A 253 -6.21 1.34 -0.37
CA MET A 253 -6.32 2.46 0.57
C MET A 253 -7.71 2.55 1.16
N SER A 254 -7.80 2.94 2.44
CA SER A 254 -9.07 3.18 3.14
C SER A 254 -9.66 4.57 2.87
N HIS A 255 -8.91 5.46 2.23
CA HIS A 255 -9.30 6.85 1.96
C HIS A 255 -8.74 7.35 0.63
N THR A 256 -9.30 8.43 0.10
CA THR A 256 -8.79 9.13 -1.08
C THR A 256 -7.44 9.79 -0.76
N PRO A 257 -6.47 9.85 -1.68
CA PRO A 257 -5.28 10.67 -1.51
C PRO A 257 -5.63 12.10 -1.14
N ASN A 258 -4.84 12.72 -0.26
CA ASN A 258 -5.06 14.09 0.18
C ASN A 258 -6.45 14.35 0.80
N ALA A 259 -7.08 13.33 1.38
CA ALA A 259 -8.46 13.38 1.89
C ALA A 259 -8.66 14.52 2.90
N LEU A 260 -7.68 14.80 3.75
CA LEU A 260 -7.74 15.87 4.75
C LEU A 260 -7.98 17.25 4.12
N ALA A 261 -7.36 17.55 2.98
CA ALA A 261 -7.54 18.81 2.28
C ALA A 261 -8.74 18.82 1.30
N VAL A 262 -9.02 17.67 0.66
CA VAL A 262 -10.08 17.58 -0.37
C VAL A 262 -11.47 17.44 0.24
N SER A 263 -11.60 16.65 1.31
CA SER A 263 -12.90 16.25 1.88
C SER A 263 -12.97 16.46 3.40
N GLY A 264 -11.90 16.98 4.01
CA GLY A 264 -11.81 17.19 5.44
C GLY A 264 -11.51 15.91 6.24
N PRO A 265 -11.36 16.04 7.57
CA PRO A 265 -10.99 14.91 8.44
C PRO A 265 -12.03 13.80 8.48
N ASP A 266 -13.31 14.09 8.23
CA ASP A 266 -14.40 13.09 8.20
C ASP A 266 -14.32 12.11 7.03
N ALA A 267 -13.48 12.40 6.03
CA ALA A 267 -13.19 11.48 4.93
C ALA A 267 -12.23 10.34 5.33
N LEU A 268 -11.68 10.41 6.53
CA LEU A 268 -10.91 9.35 7.18
C LEU A 268 -11.73 8.75 8.33
N HIS A 269 -11.19 7.73 8.98
CA HIS A 269 -11.82 7.12 10.15
C HIS A 269 -11.47 7.93 11.40
N LEU A 270 -12.47 8.57 12.00
CA LEU A 270 -12.31 9.26 13.28
C LEU A 270 -12.23 8.23 14.41
N LEU A 271 -11.07 8.05 14.99
CA LEU A 271 -10.82 7.13 16.09
C LEU A 271 -10.76 7.89 17.42
N ALA A 272 -11.61 7.55 18.37
CA ALA A 272 -11.48 7.99 19.75
C ALA A 272 -10.24 7.32 20.41
N PRO A 273 -9.75 7.85 21.56
CA PRO A 273 -8.68 7.20 22.33
C PRO A 273 -8.99 5.73 22.63
N GLY A 274 -8.13 4.83 22.20
CA GLY A 274 -8.27 3.38 22.34
C GLY A 274 -8.94 2.67 21.17
N ASP A 275 -9.63 3.40 20.28
CA ASP A 275 -10.25 2.81 19.09
C ASP A 275 -9.22 2.33 18.09
N THR A 276 -9.60 1.33 17.29
CA THR A 276 -8.73 0.66 16.33
C THR A 276 -9.39 0.61 14.95
N LEU A 277 -8.64 1.00 13.93
CA LEU A 277 -8.92 0.72 12.53
C LEU A 277 -8.06 -0.44 12.06
N SER A 278 -8.63 -1.38 11.32
CA SER A 278 -7.88 -2.51 10.76
C SER A 278 -8.38 -2.89 9.38
N GLY A 279 -7.48 -3.47 8.60
CA GLY A 279 -7.80 -4.06 7.31
C GLY A 279 -6.68 -4.94 6.81
N ALA A 280 -7.02 -5.88 5.96
CA ALA A 280 -6.07 -6.77 5.34
C ALA A 280 -6.32 -6.90 3.84
N PHE A 281 -5.26 -7.24 3.12
CA PHE A 281 -5.38 -7.74 1.76
C PHE A 281 -4.54 -8.99 1.58
N SER A 282 -4.91 -9.81 0.61
CA SER A 282 -4.20 -11.03 0.27
C SER A 282 -3.84 -11.06 -1.21
N ILE A 283 -2.77 -11.77 -1.52
CA ILE A 283 -2.27 -12.04 -2.86
C ILE A 283 -2.17 -13.55 -2.98
N THR A 284 -3.01 -14.14 -3.81
CA THR A 284 -2.97 -15.58 -4.10
C THR A 284 -2.31 -15.79 -5.47
N VAL A 285 -1.20 -16.49 -5.48
CA VAL A 285 -0.39 -16.72 -6.69
C VAL A 285 -0.76 -18.07 -7.31
N SER A 286 -0.94 -18.11 -8.62
CA SER A 286 -1.24 -19.32 -9.37
C SER A 286 -0.45 -19.37 -10.67
N ASP A 287 -0.25 -20.59 -11.19
CA ASP A 287 0.21 -20.75 -12.57
C ASP A 287 -0.91 -20.35 -13.53
N CYS A 288 -0.54 -19.72 -14.62
CA CYS A 288 -1.47 -19.28 -15.68
C CYS A 288 -1.12 -20.00 -16.98
N GLU A 289 -2.00 -20.90 -17.42
CA GLU A 289 -1.82 -21.67 -18.67
C GLU A 289 -2.53 -21.03 -19.88
N GLU A 290 -3.22 -19.90 -19.70
CA GLU A 290 -4.20 -19.36 -20.67
C GLU A 290 -3.62 -18.68 -21.93
N PHE A 291 -2.32 -18.79 -22.24
CA PHE A 291 -1.72 -18.11 -23.39
C PHE A 291 -0.86 -19.06 -24.22
N GLN A 292 -1.50 -20.07 -24.85
CA GLN A 292 -0.96 -20.75 -26.04
C GLN A 292 -1.52 -20.14 -27.31
#